data_e92a61d4ee4eeb6b4c8ba663af3f939c
#
_entry.id   e92a61d4ee4eeb6b4c8ba663af3f939c
#
_cell.length_a   1.000
_cell.length_b   1.000
_cell.length_c   1.000
_cell.angle_alpha   90.00
_cell.angle_beta   90.00
_cell.angle_gamma   90.00
#
_symmetry.space_group_name_H-M   'P 1'
#
loop_
_entity.id
_entity.type
_entity.pdbx_description
1 polymer ?
#
loop_
_entity_poly.entity_id
_entity_poly.type
_entity_poly.pdbx_seq_one_letter_code
_entity_poly.pdbx_strand_id
1 'polypeptide(L)'
;MSIDKSTAFKLWDSLRENLLATEETLKQIIEYKAWEPLGYAAFHEAWADRMGEVQLSGAMEASVIFAMFDSGATPADAALSVKGVGPKRAKAYHQAHGVGMSPADAEAHASQMMRVNMKPGETFIPAHVRGKAKRRNRIIMDGFTDDEITAWKREAEEQDMPWRDFCRERFREAMSSYV
;
A
#
# COMPACT_ATOMS: atom_id res chain seq x y z
N MET A 1 19.91 -27.20 1.03
CA MET A 1 19.20 -28.14 0.13
C MET A 1 18.63 -27.35 -1.04
N SER A 2 18.74 -27.82 -2.27
CA SER A 2 18.11 -27.21 -3.45
C SER A 2 17.05 -28.17 -4.00
N ILE A 3 15.97 -27.62 -4.50
CA ILE A 3 14.89 -28.37 -5.17
C ILE A 3 14.96 -28.13 -6.68
N ASP A 4 14.35 -29.04 -7.44
CA ASP A 4 14.25 -28.88 -8.89
C ASP A 4 13.17 -27.87 -9.29
N LYS A 5 13.24 -27.39 -10.55
CA LYS A 5 12.33 -26.37 -11.09
C LYS A 5 10.86 -26.78 -11.05
N SER A 6 10.56 -28.07 -11.28
CA SER A 6 9.19 -28.59 -11.28
C SER A 6 8.58 -28.55 -9.89
N THR A 7 9.34 -28.95 -8.88
CA THR A 7 8.93 -28.88 -7.48
C THR A 7 8.73 -27.41 -7.03
N ALA A 8 9.61 -26.50 -7.46
CA ALA A 8 9.44 -25.08 -7.18
C ALA A 8 8.12 -24.53 -7.76
N PHE A 9 7.76 -24.86 -9.00
CA PHE A 9 6.48 -24.46 -9.57
C PHE A 9 5.29 -25.00 -8.78
N LYS A 10 5.30 -26.27 -8.42
CA LYS A 10 4.21 -26.88 -7.63
C LYS A 10 3.99 -26.21 -6.28
N LEU A 11 5.07 -25.81 -5.60
CA LEU A 11 4.97 -25.09 -4.33
C LEU A 11 4.33 -23.71 -4.51
N TRP A 12 4.69 -22.99 -5.56
CA TRP A 12 4.09 -21.70 -5.87
C TRP A 12 2.61 -21.81 -6.27
N ASP A 13 2.25 -22.80 -7.05
CA ASP A 13 0.86 -23.07 -7.43
C ASP A 13 0.03 -23.49 -6.21
N SER A 14 0.58 -24.34 -5.34
CA SER A 14 -0.07 -24.72 -4.08
C SER A 14 -0.29 -23.53 -3.15
N LEU A 15 0.66 -22.60 -3.07
CA LEU A 15 0.47 -21.37 -2.32
C LEU A 15 -0.66 -20.50 -2.90
N ARG A 16 -0.78 -20.45 -4.21
CA ARG A 16 -1.82 -19.68 -4.91
C ARG A 16 -3.23 -20.27 -4.70
N GLU A 17 -3.34 -21.59 -4.76
CA GLU A 17 -4.62 -22.29 -4.63
C GLU A 17 -5.11 -22.40 -3.19
N ASN A 18 -4.21 -22.51 -2.25
CA ASN A 18 -4.51 -22.78 -0.85
C ASN A 18 -3.99 -21.70 0.10
N LEU A 19 -4.55 -20.51 0.06
CA LEU A 19 -4.23 -19.44 1.01
C LEU A 19 -4.49 -19.81 2.49
N LEU A 20 -5.26 -20.88 2.75
CA LEU A 20 -5.56 -21.38 4.10
C LEU A 20 -4.51 -22.38 4.63
N ALA A 21 -3.72 -23.00 3.77
CA ALA A 21 -2.62 -23.90 4.15
C ALA A 21 -1.25 -23.22 4.01
N THR A 22 -1.23 -21.91 4.08
CA THR A 22 -0.14 -21.08 3.56
C THR A 22 1.10 -21.06 4.42
N GLU A 23 0.98 -21.24 5.75
CA GLU A 23 2.16 -21.12 6.61
C GLU A 23 3.21 -22.19 6.29
N GLU A 24 2.77 -23.43 6.11
CA GLU A 24 3.69 -24.54 5.82
C GLU A 24 4.25 -24.44 4.39
N THR A 25 3.41 -24.08 3.42
CA THR A 25 3.88 -23.87 2.04
C THR A 25 4.85 -22.69 1.97
N LEU A 26 4.59 -21.60 2.70
CA LEU A 26 5.50 -20.45 2.78
C LEU A 26 6.82 -20.84 3.41
N LYS A 27 6.81 -21.61 4.52
CA LYS A 27 8.03 -22.14 5.14
C LYS A 27 8.85 -22.99 4.15
N GLN A 28 8.20 -23.88 3.40
CA GLN A 28 8.87 -24.69 2.39
C GLN A 28 9.48 -23.84 1.26
N ILE A 29 8.77 -22.82 0.79
CA ILE A 29 9.29 -21.88 -0.21
C ILE A 29 10.57 -21.20 0.29
N ILE A 30 10.59 -20.76 1.55
CA ILE A 30 11.75 -20.10 2.16
C ILE A 30 12.88 -21.13 2.39
N GLU A 31 12.58 -22.27 3.02
CA GLU A 31 13.59 -23.30 3.37
C GLU A 31 14.33 -23.83 2.13
N TYR A 32 13.58 -24.07 1.04
CA TYR A 32 14.14 -24.60 -0.20
C TYR A 32 14.57 -23.53 -1.20
N LYS A 33 14.38 -22.25 -0.85
CA LYS A 33 14.63 -21.10 -1.75
C LYS A 33 13.99 -21.32 -3.13
N ALA A 34 12.69 -21.62 -3.13
CA ALA A 34 11.96 -22.04 -4.33
C ALA A 34 11.91 -21.00 -5.46
N TRP A 35 12.46 -19.82 -5.26
CA TRP A 35 12.63 -18.78 -6.28
C TRP A 35 13.91 -18.97 -7.12
N GLU A 36 14.98 -19.53 -6.55
CA GLU A 36 16.26 -19.69 -7.25
C GLU A 36 16.14 -20.58 -8.50
N PRO A 37 15.50 -21.79 -8.43
CA PRO A 37 15.29 -22.63 -9.62
C PRO A 37 14.43 -21.98 -10.71
N LEU A 38 13.64 -20.95 -10.35
CA LEU A 38 12.78 -20.20 -11.28
C LEU A 38 13.51 -19.01 -11.93
N GLY A 39 14.75 -18.72 -11.49
CA GLY A 39 15.59 -17.69 -12.05
C GLY A 39 15.45 -16.31 -11.39
N TYR A 40 14.76 -16.21 -10.24
CA TYR A 40 14.71 -14.96 -9.48
C TYR A 40 15.91 -14.86 -8.53
N ALA A 41 16.45 -13.66 -8.37
CA ALA A 41 17.58 -13.42 -7.46
C ALA A 41 17.14 -13.37 -5.98
N ALA A 42 15.89 -12.98 -5.72
CA ALA A 42 15.37 -12.84 -4.37
C ALA A 42 13.90 -13.25 -4.23
N PHE A 43 13.49 -13.60 -3.01
CA PHE A 43 12.11 -14.01 -2.70
C PHE A 43 11.08 -12.93 -3.04
N HIS A 44 11.35 -11.66 -2.72
CA HIS A 44 10.43 -10.56 -2.96
C HIS A 44 10.18 -10.30 -4.46
N GLU A 45 11.16 -10.57 -5.34
CA GLU A 45 10.99 -10.49 -6.80
C GLU A 45 10.04 -11.57 -7.31
N ALA A 46 10.26 -12.82 -6.87
CA ALA A 46 9.37 -13.93 -7.21
C ALA A 46 7.94 -13.70 -6.68
N TRP A 47 7.82 -13.12 -5.48
CA TRP A 47 6.52 -12.77 -4.91
C TRP A 47 5.80 -11.71 -5.75
N ALA A 48 6.49 -10.63 -6.11
CA ALA A 48 5.92 -9.54 -6.90
C ALA A 48 5.38 -10.02 -8.24
N ASP A 49 6.13 -10.89 -8.93
CA ASP A 49 5.75 -11.43 -10.23
C ASP A 49 4.59 -12.43 -10.14
N ARG A 50 4.60 -13.34 -9.16
CA ARG A 50 3.65 -14.46 -9.09
C ARG A 50 2.42 -14.18 -8.25
N MET A 51 2.55 -13.34 -7.25
CA MET A 51 1.55 -13.08 -6.22
C MET A 51 1.18 -11.60 -6.09
N GLY A 52 1.73 -10.72 -6.96
CA GLY A 52 1.56 -9.27 -6.86
C GLY A 52 0.12 -8.78 -6.92
N GLU A 53 -0.80 -9.56 -7.52
CA GLU A 53 -2.22 -9.24 -7.55
C GLU A 53 -2.99 -9.76 -6.32
N VAL A 54 -2.40 -10.67 -5.53
CA VAL A 54 -3.03 -11.26 -4.36
C VAL A 54 -3.02 -10.26 -3.22
N GLN A 55 -4.20 -9.94 -2.71
CA GLN A 55 -4.33 -9.10 -1.53
C GLN A 55 -4.34 -9.97 -0.28
N LEU A 56 -3.31 -9.81 0.53
CA LEU A 56 -3.21 -10.44 1.83
C LEU A 56 -3.87 -9.57 2.91
N SER A 57 -4.22 -10.17 4.03
CA SER A 57 -4.77 -9.47 5.18
C SER A 57 -4.34 -10.13 6.50
N GLY A 58 -4.37 -9.34 7.57
CA GLY A 58 -4.10 -9.82 8.91
C GLY A 58 -2.71 -10.41 9.09
N ALA A 59 -2.63 -11.48 9.88
CA ALA A 59 -1.37 -12.13 10.22
C ALA A 59 -0.63 -12.73 9.00
N MET A 60 -1.36 -13.11 7.95
CA MET A 60 -0.77 -13.64 6.73
C MET A 60 0.08 -12.59 6.00
N GLU A 61 -0.39 -11.35 5.91
CA GLU A 61 0.38 -10.24 5.34
C GLU A 61 1.70 -10.06 6.11
N ALA A 62 1.63 -10.07 7.45
CA ALA A 62 2.80 -9.96 8.30
C ALA A 62 3.77 -11.15 8.14
N SER A 63 3.25 -12.39 8.04
CA SER A 63 4.07 -13.60 7.84
C SER A 63 4.86 -13.55 6.54
N VAL A 64 4.23 -13.15 5.45
CA VAL A 64 4.89 -13.01 4.13
C VAL A 64 5.96 -11.92 4.17
N ILE A 65 5.68 -10.78 4.81
CA ILE A 65 6.63 -9.68 4.92
C ILE A 65 7.83 -10.08 5.82
N PHE A 66 7.58 -10.82 6.89
CA PHE A 66 8.66 -11.34 7.74
C PHE A 66 9.56 -12.30 6.95
N ALA A 67 8.97 -13.22 6.18
CA ALA A 67 9.72 -14.09 5.29
C ALA A 67 10.56 -13.31 4.25
N MET A 68 10.07 -12.19 3.75
CA MET A 68 10.86 -11.29 2.90
C MET A 68 12.07 -10.72 3.64
N PHE A 69 11.88 -10.27 4.89
CA PHE A 69 12.98 -9.74 5.72
C PHE A 69 13.99 -10.82 6.06
N ASP A 70 13.56 -12.04 6.39
CA ASP A 70 14.44 -13.19 6.62
C ASP A 70 15.25 -13.55 5.37
N SER A 71 14.71 -13.31 4.18
CA SER A 71 15.42 -13.50 2.91
C SER A 71 16.26 -12.28 2.47
N GLY A 72 16.35 -11.23 3.31
CA GLY A 72 17.20 -10.06 3.09
C GLY A 72 16.53 -8.88 2.37
N ALA A 73 15.20 -8.92 2.18
CA ALA A 73 14.48 -7.79 1.60
C ALA A 73 14.45 -6.58 2.53
N THR A 74 14.42 -5.38 1.94
CA THR A 74 14.24 -4.13 2.69
C THR A 74 12.75 -3.80 2.87
N PRO A 75 12.40 -2.88 3.79
CA PRO A 75 11.02 -2.38 3.89
C PRO A 75 10.50 -1.74 2.61
N ALA A 76 11.37 -1.23 1.75
CA ALA A 76 10.98 -0.67 0.46
C ALA A 76 10.58 -1.79 -0.51
N ASP A 77 11.36 -2.88 -0.55
CA ASP A 77 11.07 -4.05 -1.39
C ASP A 77 9.74 -4.69 -0.98
N ALA A 78 9.50 -4.88 0.32
CA ALA A 78 8.23 -5.41 0.84
C ALA A 78 7.03 -4.51 0.47
N ALA A 79 7.20 -3.18 0.54
CA ALA A 79 6.14 -2.23 0.18
C ALA A 79 5.82 -2.23 -1.33
N LEU A 80 6.76 -2.58 -2.18
CA LEU A 80 6.57 -2.70 -3.63
C LEU A 80 5.98 -4.05 -4.02
N SER A 81 6.36 -5.12 -3.31
CA SER A 81 6.02 -6.51 -3.67
C SER A 81 4.69 -6.98 -3.12
N VAL A 82 4.20 -6.42 -2.01
CA VAL A 82 2.93 -6.85 -1.37
C VAL A 82 1.84 -5.80 -1.58
N LYS A 83 0.80 -6.21 -2.30
CA LYS A 83 -0.34 -5.33 -2.61
C LYS A 83 -1.05 -4.83 -1.35
N GLY A 84 -1.21 -3.53 -1.25
CA GLY A 84 -1.88 -2.89 -0.11
C GLY A 84 -0.95 -2.48 1.04
N VAL A 85 0.29 -2.90 1.01
CA VAL A 85 1.32 -2.54 1.99
C VAL A 85 2.03 -1.27 1.54
N GLY A 86 1.82 -0.19 2.28
CA GLY A 86 2.54 1.06 2.04
C GLY A 86 3.85 1.13 2.82
N PRO A 87 4.77 2.06 2.46
CA PRO A 87 6.09 2.18 3.11
C PRO A 87 6.06 2.33 4.63
N LYS A 88 5.05 3.01 5.17
CA LYS A 88 4.89 3.17 6.63
C LYS A 88 4.56 1.84 7.31
N ARG A 89 3.67 1.03 6.70
CA ARG A 89 3.28 -0.26 7.22
C ARG A 89 4.42 -1.26 7.12
N ALA A 90 5.15 -1.28 6.00
CA ALA A 90 6.35 -2.10 5.84
C ALA A 90 7.43 -1.77 6.89
N LYS A 91 7.66 -0.48 7.19
CA LYS A 91 8.56 -0.07 8.28
C LYS A 91 8.10 -0.53 9.65
N ALA A 92 6.79 -0.47 9.94
CA ALA A 92 6.25 -0.96 11.20
C ALA A 92 6.46 -2.48 11.35
N TYR A 93 6.23 -3.25 10.29
CA TYR A 93 6.54 -4.68 10.26
C TYR A 93 8.04 -4.97 10.44
N HIS A 94 8.91 -4.19 9.83
CA HIS A 94 10.36 -4.36 10.00
C HIS A 94 10.80 -4.11 11.45
N GLN A 95 10.23 -3.11 12.12
CA GLN A 95 10.50 -2.85 13.53
C GLN A 95 9.98 -4.01 14.41
N ALA A 96 8.76 -4.48 14.15
CA ALA A 96 8.17 -5.61 14.87
C ALA A 96 8.98 -6.91 14.69
N HIS A 97 9.43 -7.18 13.46
CA HIS A 97 10.30 -8.31 13.13
C HIS A 97 11.64 -8.22 13.89
N GLY A 98 12.29 -7.04 13.90
CA GLY A 98 13.57 -6.81 14.58
C GLY A 98 13.53 -7.01 16.11
N VAL A 99 12.35 -6.89 16.74
CA VAL A 99 12.15 -7.17 18.17
C VAL A 99 11.55 -8.56 18.43
N GLY A 100 11.39 -9.39 17.42
CA GLY A 100 10.91 -10.77 17.54
C GLY A 100 9.42 -10.92 17.84
N MET A 101 8.58 -9.97 17.43
CA MET A 101 7.13 -10.12 17.55
C MET A 101 6.61 -11.25 16.65
N SER A 102 5.51 -11.88 17.08
CA SER A 102 4.78 -12.80 16.20
C SER A 102 4.13 -12.03 15.04
N PRO A 103 3.86 -12.66 13.87
CA PRO A 103 3.15 -12.01 12.77
C PRO A 103 1.78 -11.45 13.16
N ALA A 104 1.06 -12.11 14.07
CA ALA A 104 -0.23 -11.64 14.56
C ALA A 104 -0.09 -10.37 15.42
N ASP A 105 0.89 -10.32 16.31
CA ASP A 105 1.16 -9.15 17.15
C ASP A 105 1.71 -7.99 16.30
N ALA A 106 2.53 -8.28 15.31
CA ALA A 106 3.06 -7.29 14.38
C ALA A 106 1.96 -6.65 13.53
N GLU A 107 0.98 -7.44 13.08
CA GLU A 107 -0.21 -6.91 12.40
C GLU A 107 -1.01 -5.97 13.30
N ALA A 108 -1.31 -6.40 14.53
CA ALA A 108 -2.03 -5.58 15.50
C ALA A 108 -1.26 -4.27 15.78
N HIS A 109 0.05 -4.34 15.97
CA HIS A 109 0.94 -3.20 16.20
C HIS A 109 0.94 -2.24 14.99
N ALA A 110 1.16 -2.76 13.78
CA ALA A 110 1.14 -1.95 12.56
C ALA A 110 -0.21 -1.28 12.31
N SER A 111 -1.31 -2.00 12.55
CA SER A 111 -2.66 -1.45 12.45
C SER A 111 -2.92 -0.37 13.49
N GLN A 112 -2.44 -0.52 14.72
CA GLN A 112 -2.54 0.49 15.77
C GLN A 112 -1.72 1.74 15.41
N MET A 113 -0.48 1.59 14.93
CA MET A 113 0.35 2.72 14.48
C MET A 113 -0.29 3.49 13.33
N MET A 114 -0.99 2.81 12.42
CA MET A 114 -1.76 3.48 11.37
C MET A 114 -2.94 4.28 11.92
N ARG A 115 -3.59 3.81 12.99
CA ARG A 115 -4.72 4.48 13.65
C ARG A 115 -4.30 5.71 14.47
N VAL A 116 -3.16 5.64 15.15
CA VAL A 116 -2.64 6.75 16.00
C VAL A 116 -2.38 8.03 15.18
N ASN A 117 -2.11 7.90 13.87
CA ASN A 117 -1.98 9.04 12.97
C ASN A 117 -3.32 9.56 12.42
N MET A 118 -4.46 9.04 12.89
CA MET A 118 -5.79 9.51 12.51
C MET A 118 -6.29 10.56 13.52
N LYS A 119 -6.89 11.63 13.01
CA LYS A 119 -7.57 12.60 13.88
C LYS A 119 -8.77 11.94 14.55
N PRO A 120 -9.13 12.32 15.80
CA PRO A 120 -10.35 11.84 16.43
C PRO A 120 -11.55 12.05 15.52
N GLY A 121 -12.31 10.98 15.25
CA GLY A 121 -13.47 11.02 14.34
C GLY A 121 -13.17 10.72 12.86
N GLU A 122 -11.91 10.55 12.46
CA GLU A 122 -11.60 10.04 11.11
C GLU A 122 -11.80 8.53 11.04
N THR A 123 -12.59 8.08 10.07
CA THR A 123 -12.70 6.65 9.75
C THR A 123 -11.47 6.23 8.94
N PHE A 124 -10.85 5.09 9.28
CA PHE A 124 -9.78 4.51 8.46
C PHE A 124 -10.32 4.22 7.05
N ILE A 125 -9.83 4.96 6.08
CA ILE A 125 -10.12 4.71 4.67
C ILE A 125 -8.87 4.06 4.07
N PRO A 126 -8.96 2.79 3.61
CA PRO A 126 -7.85 2.10 2.96
C PRO A 126 -7.26 2.93 1.81
N ALA A 127 -5.96 2.80 1.56
CA ALA A 127 -5.24 3.64 0.60
C ALA A 127 -5.85 3.62 -0.82
N HIS A 128 -6.39 2.48 -1.26
CA HIS A 128 -7.09 2.34 -2.55
C HIS A 128 -8.41 3.11 -2.59
N VAL A 129 -9.06 3.32 -1.45
CA VAL A 129 -10.30 4.12 -1.32
C VAL A 129 -9.96 5.59 -1.10
N ARG A 130 -8.86 5.91 -0.36
CA ARG A 130 -8.38 7.28 -0.17
C ARG A 130 -8.07 7.99 -1.50
N GLY A 131 -7.52 7.27 -2.48
CA GLY A 131 -7.26 7.81 -3.81
C GLY A 131 -8.53 8.31 -4.51
N LYS A 132 -9.64 7.59 -4.34
CA LYS A 132 -10.96 7.99 -4.89
C LYS A 132 -11.60 9.13 -4.10
N ALA A 133 -11.45 9.15 -2.76
CA ALA A 133 -11.99 10.22 -1.91
C ALA A 133 -11.22 11.54 -2.10
N LYS A 134 -9.89 11.49 -2.24
CA LYS A 134 -9.09 12.68 -2.58
C LYS A 134 -9.42 13.24 -3.96
N ARG A 135 -9.72 12.38 -4.94
CA ARG A 135 -10.14 12.83 -6.28
C ARG A 135 -11.50 13.54 -6.27
N ARG A 136 -12.45 13.12 -5.41
CA ARG A 136 -13.76 13.76 -5.28
C ARG A 136 -13.71 15.18 -4.70
N ASN A 137 -12.65 15.49 -3.95
CA ASN A 137 -12.49 16.82 -3.33
C ASN A 137 -11.41 17.68 -4.01
N ARG A 138 -10.85 17.22 -5.13
CA ARG A 138 -9.86 17.98 -5.89
C ARG A 138 -10.62 18.79 -6.93
N ILE A 139 -10.56 20.11 -6.80
CA ILE A 139 -10.97 20.99 -7.89
C ILE A 139 -9.89 20.83 -8.96
N ILE A 140 -10.24 20.20 -10.08
CA ILE A 140 -9.34 20.09 -11.23
C ILE A 140 -9.55 21.40 -12.00
N MET A 141 -8.52 22.21 -12.01
CA MET A 141 -8.50 23.50 -12.73
C MET A 141 -7.81 23.30 -14.08
N ASP A 142 -8.24 22.25 -14.84
CA ASP A 142 -7.76 22.03 -16.20
C ASP A 142 -8.27 23.15 -17.09
N GLY A 143 -7.37 23.85 -17.78
CA GLY A 143 -7.69 24.96 -18.68
C GLY A 143 -7.44 26.36 -18.08
N PHE A 144 -7.01 26.46 -16.83
CA PHE A 144 -6.58 27.71 -16.23
C PHE A 144 -5.06 27.85 -16.30
N THR A 145 -4.58 29.01 -16.61
CA THR A 145 -3.14 29.35 -16.58
C THR A 145 -2.67 29.59 -15.14
N ASP A 146 -1.38 29.47 -14.89
CA ASP A 146 -0.80 29.73 -13.57
C ASP A 146 -1.05 31.18 -13.12
N ASP A 147 -1.10 32.13 -14.05
CA ASP A 147 -1.38 33.54 -13.77
C ASP A 147 -2.82 33.75 -13.31
N GLU A 148 -3.79 33.08 -13.93
CA GLU A 148 -5.19 33.12 -13.51
C GLU A 148 -5.38 32.50 -12.12
N ILE A 149 -4.73 31.38 -11.87
CA ILE A 149 -4.77 30.72 -10.55
C ILE A 149 -4.16 31.64 -9.47
N THR A 150 -3.07 32.31 -9.79
CA THR A 150 -2.40 33.24 -8.88
C THR A 150 -3.26 34.47 -8.60
N ALA A 151 -3.92 35.02 -9.62
CA ALA A 151 -4.85 36.12 -9.47
C ALA A 151 -6.04 35.77 -8.56
N TRP A 152 -6.61 34.58 -8.75
CA TRP A 152 -7.71 34.08 -7.93
C TRP A 152 -7.31 33.80 -6.49
N LYS A 153 -6.10 33.33 -6.23
CA LYS A 153 -5.59 33.16 -4.85
C LYS A 153 -5.47 34.50 -4.12
N ARG A 154 -4.95 35.51 -4.80
CA ARG A 154 -4.86 36.86 -4.23
C ARG A 154 -6.23 37.45 -3.93
N GLU A 155 -7.20 37.27 -4.84
CA GLU A 155 -8.57 37.72 -4.64
C GLU A 155 -9.26 37.00 -3.45
N ALA A 156 -9.01 35.71 -3.28
CA ALA A 156 -9.51 34.95 -2.13
C ALA A 156 -8.90 35.46 -0.81
N GLU A 157 -7.61 35.81 -0.79
CA GLU A 157 -6.92 36.40 0.36
C GLU A 157 -7.47 37.81 0.68
N GLU A 158 -7.72 38.67 -0.32
CA GLU A 158 -8.31 39.98 -0.15
C GLU A 158 -9.72 39.93 0.44
N GLN A 159 -10.48 38.85 0.14
CA GLN A 159 -11.83 38.61 0.67
C GLN A 159 -11.85 37.83 1.99
N ASP A 160 -10.69 37.51 2.57
CA ASP A 160 -10.55 36.68 3.77
C ASP A 160 -11.32 35.34 3.63
N MET A 161 -11.38 34.82 2.41
CA MET A 161 -12.14 33.60 2.08
C MET A 161 -11.20 32.40 1.89
N PRO A 162 -11.50 31.25 2.52
CA PRO A 162 -10.75 30.03 2.27
C PRO A 162 -10.76 29.68 0.77
N TRP A 163 -9.59 29.42 0.19
CA TRP A 163 -9.39 29.14 -1.23
C TRP A 163 -10.43 28.16 -1.83
N ARG A 164 -10.79 27.14 -1.07
CA ARG A 164 -11.78 26.13 -1.50
C ARG A 164 -13.18 26.72 -1.66
N ASP A 165 -13.58 27.61 -0.80
CA ASP A 165 -14.91 28.20 -0.78
C ASP A 165 -15.00 29.29 -1.86
N PHE A 166 -13.95 30.08 -2.03
CA PHE A 166 -13.78 31.00 -3.14
C PHE A 166 -13.95 30.31 -4.51
N CYS A 167 -13.21 29.22 -4.76
CA CYS A 167 -13.37 28.47 -6.00
C CYS A 167 -14.80 27.97 -6.21
N ARG A 168 -15.49 27.53 -5.15
CA ARG A 168 -16.88 27.08 -5.27
C ARG A 168 -17.84 28.19 -5.68
N GLU A 169 -17.66 29.37 -5.14
CA GLU A 169 -18.48 30.54 -5.51
C GLU A 169 -18.25 30.94 -6.96
N ARG A 170 -17.01 31.05 -7.38
CA ARG A 170 -16.67 31.36 -8.77
C ARG A 170 -17.24 30.35 -9.78
N PHE A 171 -17.18 29.05 -9.44
CA PHE A 171 -17.80 28.05 -10.30
C PHE A 171 -19.33 28.12 -10.32
N ARG A 172 -19.98 28.48 -9.21
CA ARG A 172 -21.43 28.70 -9.18
C ARG A 172 -21.84 29.91 -10.01
N GLU A 173 -21.12 31.01 -9.89
CA GLU A 173 -21.35 32.21 -10.70
C GLU A 173 -21.20 31.90 -12.19
N ALA A 174 -20.11 31.22 -12.58
CA ALA A 174 -19.90 30.84 -13.97
C ALA A 174 -21.02 29.93 -14.49
N MET A 175 -21.48 28.97 -13.71
CA MET A 175 -22.59 28.07 -14.11
C MET A 175 -23.94 28.78 -14.20
N SER A 176 -24.20 29.78 -13.35
CA SER A 176 -25.45 30.57 -13.38
C SER A 176 -25.53 31.53 -14.57
N SER A 177 -24.41 31.89 -15.18
CA SER A 177 -24.37 32.72 -16.39
C SER A 177 -24.62 31.96 -17.69
N TYR A 178 -24.71 30.63 -17.64
CA TYR A 178 -25.01 29.75 -18.80
C TYR A 178 -26.46 29.27 -18.85
N VAL A 179 -27.32 29.70 -17.95
CA VAL A 179 -28.78 29.44 -17.95
C VAL A 179 -29.53 30.71 -18.32
#